data_805b3a7dc2ad0d2d913770476fb3649f
#
_entry.id   805b3a7dc2ad0d2d913770476fb3649f
#
_cell.length_a   1.000
_cell.length_b   1.000
_cell.length_c   1.000
_cell.angle_alpha   90.00
_cell.angle_beta   90.00
_cell.angle_gamma   90.00
#
_symmetry.space_group_name_H-M   'P 1'
#
loop_
_entity.id
_entity.type
_entity.pdbx_description
1 polymer ?
#
loop_
_entity_poly.entity_id
_entity_poly.type
_entity_poly.pdbx_seq_one_letter_code
_entity_poly.pdbx_strand_id
1 'polypeptide(L)'
;MNIPQRRSLGIVNTLSYQVALVTKSHRKRAEDLLSEIGLHAGQEMTLLALWDGSDVSQSELAARLGVQKATVTVALRSMEREGLVSREKDPDDQRVTRVRATPKFLALGEEVRNAWARLDSETTAGLSDDERKQLSTLLEKVADNLQGD
;
A
#
# COMPACT_ATOMS: atom_id res chain seq x y z
N MET A 1 45.87 -15.95 -8.44
CA MET A 1 45.34 -15.11 -7.36
C MET A 1 43.94 -15.67 -6.98
N ASN A 2 43.85 -16.35 -5.83
CA ASN A 2 42.63 -17.00 -5.39
C ASN A 2 41.67 -15.94 -4.88
N ILE A 3 40.60 -15.67 -5.63
CA ILE A 3 39.50 -14.83 -5.16
C ILE A 3 38.79 -15.61 -4.04
N PRO A 4 38.75 -15.08 -2.80
CA PRO A 4 38.10 -15.79 -1.72
C PRO A 4 36.63 -16.00 -2.11
N GLN A 5 36.19 -17.26 -2.14
CA GLN A 5 34.77 -17.61 -2.28
C GLN A 5 33.99 -16.81 -1.23
N ARG A 6 33.22 -15.80 -1.67
CA ARG A 6 32.28 -15.11 -0.77
C ARG A 6 31.38 -16.17 -0.15
N ARG A 7 31.51 -16.37 1.16
CA ARG A 7 30.59 -17.24 1.92
C ARG A 7 29.17 -16.74 1.65
N SER A 8 28.41 -17.49 0.85
CA SER A 8 27.00 -17.22 0.65
C SER A 8 26.27 -17.59 1.94
N LEU A 9 25.46 -16.65 2.47
CA LEU A 9 24.58 -16.93 3.62
C LEU A 9 23.47 -17.94 3.28
N GLY A 10 23.36 -18.39 2.01
CA GLY A 10 22.32 -19.31 1.56
C GLY A 10 20.92 -18.67 1.42
N ILE A 11 20.76 -17.46 1.87
CA ILE A 11 19.48 -16.74 1.89
C ILE A 11 18.92 -16.47 0.47
N VAL A 12 19.81 -16.21 -0.49
CA VAL A 12 19.46 -15.85 -1.87
C VAL A 12 18.66 -16.91 -2.63
N ASN A 13 18.69 -18.17 -2.16
CA ASN A 13 17.97 -19.28 -2.76
C ASN A 13 16.64 -19.58 -2.04
N THR A 14 16.21 -18.76 -1.09
CA THR A 14 14.97 -18.95 -0.35
C THR A 14 13.79 -18.25 -1.00
N LEU A 15 12.59 -18.79 -0.82
CA LEU A 15 11.33 -18.10 -1.22
C LEU A 15 11.19 -16.73 -0.54
N SER A 16 11.58 -16.61 0.72
CA SER A 16 11.55 -15.34 1.45
C SER A 16 12.40 -14.27 0.79
N TYR A 17 13.56 -14.63 0.24
CA TYR A 17 14.39 -13.68 -0.51
C TYR A 17 13.73 -13.26 -1.83
N GLN A 18 13.10 -14.20 -2.55
CA GLN A 18 12.33 -13.89 -3.76
C GLN A 18 11.16 -12.95 -3.45
N VAL A 19 10.41 -13.22 -2.38
CA VAL A 19 9.33 -12.33 -1.91
C VAL A 19 9.87 -10.93 -1.62
N ALA A 20 11.00 -10.81 -0.92
CA ALA A 20 11.61 -9.51 -0.63
C ALA A 20 12.01 -8.74 -1.91
N LEU A 21 12.57 -9.42 -2.92
CA LEU A 21 12.92 -8.82 -4.20
C LEU A 21 11.69 -8.35 -4.96
N VAL A 22 10.67 -9.21 -5.07
CA VAL A 22 9.40 -8.88 -5.74
C VAL A 22 8.76 -7.68 -5.06
N THR A 23 8.63 -7.70 -3.73
CA THR A 23 8.04 -6.61 -2.95
C THR A 23 8.76 -5.29 -3.20
N LYS A 24 10.10 -5.30 -3.20
CA LYS A 24 10.91 -4.11 -3.47
C LYS A 24 10.64 -3.54 -4.87
N SER A 25 10.66 -4.40 -5.89
CA SER A 25 10.48 -3.97 -7.28
C SER A 25 9.04 -3.53 -7.56
N HIS A 26 8.07 -4.25 -7.04
CA HIS A 26 6.65 -3.92 -7.15
C HIS A 26 6.35 -2.57 -6.48
N ARG A 27 6.84 -2.35 -5.24
CA ARG A 27 6.67 -1.08 -4.53
C ARG A 27 7.28 0.09 -5.30
N LYS A 28 8.51 -0.10 -5.82
CA LYS A 28 9.16 0.94 -6.62
C LYS A 28 8.32 1.29 -7.86
N ARG A 29 7.82 0.28 -8.57
CA ARG A 29 7.00 0.51 -9.75
C ARG A 29 5.67 1.18 -9.42
N ALA A 30 5.02 0.79 -8.33
CA ALA A 30 3.82 1.47 -7.82
C ALA A 30 4.08 2.96 -7.55
N GLU A 31 5.21 3.27 -6.90
CA GLU A 31 5.60 4.66 -6.61
C GLU A 31 5.82 5.48 -7.90
N ASP A 32 6.48 4.89 -8.90
CA ASP A 32 6.68 5.54 -10.21
C ASP A 32 5.33 5.88 -10.86
N LEU A 33 4.38 4.93 -10.89
CA LEU A 33 3.05 5.13 -11.47
C LEU A 33 2.19 6.12 -10.70
N LEU A 34 2.23 6.10 -9.37
CA LEU A 34 1.46 7.02 -8.52
C LEU A 34 2.03 8.44 -8.60
N SER A 35 3.34 8.59 -8.76
CA SER A 35 3.97 9.90 -8.93
C SER A 35 3.52 10.60 -10.21
N GLU A 36 3.18 9.86 -11.27
CA GLU A 36 2.63 10.42 -12.52
C GLU A 36 1.30 11.17 -12.27
N ILE A 37 0.56 10.80 -11.24
CA ILE A 37 -0.73 11.41 -10.85
C ILE A 37 -0.63 12.27 -9.59
N GLY A 38 0.60 12.58 -9.15
CA GLY A 38 0.86 13.45 -7.99
C GLY A 38 0.61 12.80 -6.63
N LEU A 39 0.59 11.48 -6.55
CA LEU A 39 0.50 10.74 -5.30
C LEU A 39 1.83 10.07 -4.92
N HIS A 40 2.02 9.86 -3.63
CA HIS A 40 3.10 9.05 -3.08
C HIS A 40 2.59 7.67 -2.69
N ALA A 41 3.47 6.67 -2.73
CA ALA A 41 3.13 5.31 -2.32
C ALA A 41 2.56 5.27 -0.88
N GLY A 42 1.41 4.63 -0.74
CA GLY A 42 0.64 4.55 0.51
C GLY A 42 -0.51 5.55 0.61
N GLN A 43 -0.49 6.67 -0.13
CA GLN A 43 -1.62 7.61 -0.16
C GLN A 43 -2.85 6.99 -0.84
N GLU A 44 -2.64 6.20 -1.90
CA GLU A 44 -3.69 5.46 -2.58
C GLU A 44 -4.41 4.48 -1.67
N MET A 45 -3.71 3.85 -0.72
CA MET A 45 -4.32 2.96 0.26
C MET A 45 -5.24 3.73 1.22
N THR A 46 -4.86 4.96 1.57
CA THR A 46 -5.72 5.86 2.34
C THR A 46 -6.96 6.26 1.53
N LEU A 47 -6.80 6.53 0.23
CA LEU A 47 -7.92 6.81 -0.66
C LEU A 47 -8.90 5.64 -0.69
N LEU A 48 -8.39 4.41 -0.86
CA LEU A 48 -9.22 3.21 -0.86
C LEU A 48 -9.98 3.03 0.46
N ALA A 49 -9.31 3.28 1.59
CA ALA A 49 -9.92 3.16 2.92
C ALA A 49 -11.00 4.21 3.21
N LEU A 50 -11.00 5.33 2.48
CA LEU A 50 -11.95 6.45 2.61
C LEU A 50 -12.88 6.59 1.39
N TRP A 51 -12.80 5.66 0.43
CA TRP A 51 -13.48 5.77 -0.87
C TRP A 51 -15.00 5.83 -0.77
N ASP A 52 -15.56 5.16 0.21
CA ASP A 52 -17.00 5.14 0.47
C ASP A 52 -17.56 6.46 1.04
N GLY A 53 -16.70 7.49 1.17
CA GLY A 53 -17.05 8.77 1.78
C GLY A 53 -17.19 8.71 3.29
N SER A 54 -16.76 7.60 3.91
CA SER A 54 -16.86 7.42 5.36
C SER A 54 -16.03 8.45 6.11
N ASP A 55 -16.58 8.85 7.24
CA ASP A 55 -15.94 9.68 8.24
C ASP A 55 -15.43 8.75 9.36
N VAL A 56 -14.14 8.46 9.34
CA VAL A 56 -13.55 7.47 10.22
C VAL A 56 -12.58 8.12 11.22
N SER A 57 -12.44 7.53 12.40
CA SER A 57 -11.39 7.97 13.32
C SER A 57 -10.00 7.59 12.78
N GLN A 58 -8.98 8.34 13.20
CA GLN A 58 -7.58 7.98 12.88
C GLN A 58 -7.21 6.56 13.35
N SER A 59 -7.82 6.09 14.43
CA SER A 59 -7.59 4.73 14.95
C SER A 59 -8.21 3.66 14.06
N GLU A 60 -9.44 3.90 13.58
CA GLU A 60 -10.10 3.02 12.60
C GLU A 60 -9.35 2.99 11.28
N LEU A 61 -8.88 4.16 10.80
CA LEU A 61 -8.07 4.24 9.59
C LEU A 61 -6.77 3.44 9.73
N ALA A 62 -6.08 3.57 10.87
CA ALA A 62 -4.87 2.79 11.16
C ALA A 62 -5.14 1.29 11.14
N ALA A 63 -6.26 0.84 11.71
CA ALA A 63 -6.68 -0.56 11.67
C ALA A 63 -7.00 -1.04 10.23
N ARG A 64 -7.74 -0.24 9.45
CA ARG A 64 -8.03 -0.55 8.03
C ARG A 64 -6.76 -0.68 7.18
N LEU A 65 -5.75 0.16 7.46
CA LEU A 65 -4.47 0.16 6.74
C LEU A 65 -3.46 -0.86 7.28
N GLY A 66 -3.75 -1.51 8.41
CA GLY A 66 -2.83 -2.46 9.06
C GLY A 66 -1.53 -1.82 9.55
N VAL A 67 -1.54 -0.53 9.95
CA VAL A 67 -0.37 0.22 10.38
C VAL A 67 -0.57 0.84 11.77
N GLN A 68 0.55 1.24 12.39
CA GLN A 68 0.48 1.89 13.70
C GLN A 68 -0.13 3.30 13.60
N LYS A 69 -0.87 3.71 14.63
CA LYS A 69 -1.50 5.03 14.72
C LYS A 69 -0.53 6.20 14.54
N ALA A 70 0.70 6.06 15.06
CA ALA A 70 1.74 7.09 14.87
C ALA A 70 2.10 7.28 13.39
N THR A 71 2.20 6.19 12.62
CA THR A 71 2.48 6.21 11.18
C THR A 71 1.37 6.94 10.42
N VAL A 72 0.11 6.60 10.71
CA VAL A 72 -1.06 7.27 10.11
C VAL A 72 -1.07 8.77 10.44
N THR A 73 -0.77 9.14 11.68
CA THR A 73 -0.76 10.54 12.11
C THR A 73 0.23 11.38 11.29
N VAL A 74 1.43 10.83 11.02
CA VAL A 74 2.46 11.51 10.21
C VAL A 74 2.01 11.64 8.74
N ALA A 75 1.51 10.54 8.17
CA ALA A 75 1.02 10.53 6.78
C ALA A 75 -0.14 11.51 6.58
N LEU A 76 -1.13 11.51 7.47
CA LEU A 76 -2.28 12.39 7.39
C LEU A 76 -1.93 13.88 7.50
N ARG A 77 -0.89 14.24 8.27
CA ARG A 77 -0.42 15.62 8.32
C ARG A 77 0.10 16.11 6.97
N SER A 78 0.80 15.26 6.22
CA SER A 78 1.24 15.59 4.87
C SER A 78 0.06 15.71 3.93
N MET A 79 -0.82 14.70 3.93
CA MET A 79 -1.99 14.64 3.06
C MET A 79 -2.97 15.80 3.31
N GLU A 80 -3.09 16.26 4.55
CA GLU A 80 -3.90 17.44 4.88
C GLU A 80 -3.29 18.73 4.30
N ARG A 81 -1.97 18.90 4.39
CA ARG A 81 -1.27 20.04 3.77
C ARG A 81 -1.40 20.04 2.23
N GLU A 82 -1.47 18.85 1.65
CA GLU A 82 -1.66 18.64 0.20
C GLU A 82 -3.15 18.81 -0.21
N GLY A 83 -4.06 18.95 0.78
CA GLY A 83 -5.49 19.10 0.54
C GLY A 83 -6.18 17.81 0.11
N LEU A 84 -5.62 16.66 0.43
CA LEU A 84 -6.17 15.34 0.09
C LEU A 84 -7.16 14.83 1.15
N VAL A 85 -6.93 15.15 2.40
CA VAL A 85 -7.82 14.81 3.51
C VAL A 85 -8.13 16.02 4.37
N SER A 86 -9.25 16.00 5.08
CA SER A 86 -9.57 16.88 6.19
C SER A 86 -9.53 16.11 7.50
N ARG A 87 -9.12 16.78 8.58
CA ARG A 87 -9.11 16.21 9.93
C ARG A 87 -9.82 17.16 10.87
N GLU A 88 -10.78 16.65 11.58
CA GLU A 88 -11.58 17.41 12.53
C GLU A 88 -11.70 16.66 13.85
N LYS A 89 -11.88 17.41 14.94
CA LYS A 89 -12.19 16.80 16.22
C LYS A 89 -13.62 16.30 16.22
N ASP A 90 -13.81 15.10 16.78
CA ASP A 90 -15.15 14.55 16.97
C ASP A 90 -15.94 15.49 17.89
N PRO A 91 -17.17 15.87 17.52
CA PRO A 91 -17.97 16.80 18.33
C PRO A 91 -18.36 16.21 19.69
N ASP A 92 -18.49 14.89 19.79
CA ASP A 92 -18.91 14.19 21.00
C ASP A 92 -17.73 13.75 21.88
N ASP A 93 -16.55 13.48 21.27
CA ASP A 93 -15.31 13.15 21.98
C ASP A 93 -14.09 13.86 21.38
N GLN A 94 -13.68 14.94 22.02
CA GLN A 94 -12.52 15.75 21.60
C GLN A 94 -11.17 15.01 21.59
N ARG A 95 -11.09 13.79 22.14
CA ARG A 95 -9.92 12.92 22.06
C ARG A 95 -9.83 12.21 20.70
N VAL A 96 -10.96 12.08 20.01
CA VAL A 96 -11.05 11.43 18.70
C VAL A 96 -10.80 12.47 17.63
N THR A 97 -10.00 12.12 16.63
CA THR A 97 -9.83 12.89 15.39
C THR A 97 -10.46 12.11 14.25
N ARG A 98 -11.43 12.71 13.58
CA ARG A 98 -12.07 12.20 12.38
C ARG A 98 -11.27 12.55 11.13
N VAL A 99 -11.27 11.67 10.16
CA VAL A 99 -10.59 11.83 8.87
C VAL A 99 -11.58 11.59 7.74
N ARG A 100 -11.55 12.46 6.75
CA ARG A 100 -12.39 12.37 5.56
C ARG A 100 -11.57 12.69 4.31
N ALA A 101 -11.82 11.96 3.21
CA ALA A 101 -11.28 12.32 1.91
C ALA A 101 -11.90 13.62 1.41
N THR A 102 -11.09 14.50 0.82
CA THR A 102 -11.60 15.72 0.17
C THR A 102 -12.15 15.38 -1.23
N PRO A 103 -13.00 16.24 -1.82
CA PRO A 103 -13.41 16.10 -3.21
C PRO A 103 -12.22 16.02 -4.18
N LYS A 104 -11.13 16.76 -3.91
CA LYS A 104 -9.87 16.70 -4.68
C LYS A 104 -9.29 15.28 -4.67
N PHE A 105 -9.26 14.63 -3.49
CA PHE A 105 -8.70 13.29 -3.36
C PHE A 105 -9.60 12.24 -4.04
N LEU A 106 -10.91 12.34 -3.85
CA LEU A 106 -11.88 11.44 -4.49
C LEU A 106 -11.84 11.56 -6.03
N ALA A 107 -11.55 12.75 -6.58
CA ALA A 107 -11.42 12.94 -8.02
C ALA A 107 -10.25 12.15 -8.64
N LEU A 108 -9.24 11.76 -7.87
CA LEU A 108 -8.10 10.94 -8.33
C LEU A 108 -8.41 9.44 -8.43
N GLY A 109 -9.62 9.02 -8.08
CA GLY A 109 -9.96 7.60 -8.02
C GLY A 109 -9.81 6.85 -9.35
N GLU A 110 -10.16 7.50 -10.47
CA GLU A 110 -9.98 6.89 -11.80
C GLU A 110 -8.50 6.76 -12.16
N GLU A 111 -7.70 7.77 -11.89
CA GLU A 111 -6.25 7.74 -12.13
C GLU A 111 -5.56 6.69 -11.27
N VAL A 112 -5.94 6.57 -10.01
CA VAL A 112 -5.44 5.50 -9.11
C VAL A 112 -5.83 4.13 -9.65
N ARG A 113 -7.09 3.94 -10.09
CA ARG A 113 -7.54 2.68 -10.69
C ARG A 113 -6.71 2.32 -11.92
N ASN A 114 -6.46 3.28 -12.80
CA ASN A 114 -5.67 3.08 -14.02
C ASN A 114 -4.21 2.76 -13.70
N ALA A 115 -3.61 3.43 -12.71
CA ALA A 115 -2.26 3.14 -12.24
C ALA A 115 -2.14 1.71 -11.71
N TRP A 116 -3.11 1.26 -10.93
CA TRP A 116 -3.16 -0.12 -10.42
C TRP A 116 -3.39 -1.15 -11.52
N ALA A 117 -4.24 -0.87 -12.50
CA ALA A 117 -4.45 -1.75 -13.66
C ALA A 117 -3.16 -1.91 -14.49
N ARG A 118 -2.39 -0.82 -14.68
CA ARG A 118 -1.06 -0.89 -15.31
C ARG A 118 -0.10 -1.73 -14.49
N LEU A 119 -0.03 -1.49 -13.19
CA LEU A 119 0.84 -2.23 -12.28
C LEU A 119 0.53 -3.73 -12.31
N ASP A 120 -0.75 -4.10 -12.27
CA ASP A 120 -1.19 -5.50 -12.35
C ASP A 120 -0.81 -6.13 -13.70
N SER A 121 -1.04 -5.44 -14.80
CA SER A 121 -0.67 -5.90 -16.14
C SER A 121 0.83 -6.12 -16.27
N GLU A 122 1.66 -5.21 -15.76
CA GLU A 122 3.12 -5.34 -15.77
C GLU A 122 3.61 -6.44 -14.83
N THR A 123 3.00 -6.57 -13.65
CA THR A 123 3.34 -7.59 -12.64
C THR A 123 3.06 -9.00 -13.16
N THR A 124 1.97 -9.15 -13.92
CA THR A 124 1.51 -10.47 -14.40
C THR A 124 1.85 -10.73 -15.87
N ALA A 125 2.68 -9.88 -16.47
CA ALA A 125 3.10 -10.06 -17.87
C ALA A 125 3.75 -11.42 -18.10
N GLY A 126 3.28 -12.14 -19.12
CA GLY A 126 3.77 -13.49 -19.46
C GLY A 126 3.18 -14.64 -18.65
N LEU A 127 2.34 -14.36 -17.66
CA LEU A 127 1.59 -15.39 -16.95
C LEU A 127 0.29 -15.72 -17.70
N SER A 128 -0.02 -17.00 -17.82
CA SER A 128 -1.34 -17.47 -18.27
C SER A 128 -2.41 -17.20 -17.19
N ASP A 129 -3.70 -17.29 -17.57
CA ASP A 129 -4.80 -17.08 -16.62
C ASP A 129 -4.78 -18.08 -15.47
N ASP A 130 -4.38 -19.32 -15.71
CA ASP A 130 -4.27 -20.33 -14.65
C ASP A 130 -3.11 -20.02 -13.70
N GLU A 131 -1.95 -19.59 -14.22
CA GLU A 131 -0.81 -19.15 -13.40
C GLU A 131 -1.15 -17.93 -12.56
N ARG A 132 -1.92 -16.96 -13.09
CA ARG A 132 -2.40 -15.79 -12.33
C ARG A 132 -3.28 -16.21 -11.17
N LYS A 133 -4.26 -17.09 -11.40
CA LYS A 133 -5.15 -17.64 -10.35
C LYS A 133 -4.35 -18.38 -9.29
N GLN A 134 -3.40 -19.21 -9.71
CA GLN A 134 -2.56 -19.98 -8.81
C GLN A 134 -1.68 -19.06 -7.96
N LEU A 135 -1.07 -18.04 -8.56
CA LEU A 135 -0.27 -17.03 -7.87
C LEU A 135 -1.10 -16.27 -6.83
N SER A 136 -2.31 -15.82 -7.18
CA SER A 136 -3.23 -15.16 -6.24
C SER A 136 -3.51 -16.03 -5.02
N THR A 137 -3.88 -17.30 -5.22
CA THR A 137 -4.16 -18.23 -4.13
C THR A 137 -2.93 -18.48 -3.24
N LEU A 138 -1.74 -18.55 -3.84
CA LEU A 138 -0.50 -18.76 -3.08
C LEU A 138 -0.11 -17.51 -2.28
N LEU A 139 -0.29 -16.33 -2.84
CA LEU A 139 -0.03 -15.06 -2.15
C LEU A 139 -0.99 -14.87 -0.96
N GLU A 140 -2.27 -15.23 -1.09
CA GLU A 140 -3.23 -15.21 0.03
C GLU A 140 -2.74 -16.11 1.18
N LYS A 141 -2.36 -17.35 0.89
CA LYS A 141 -1.82 -18.26 1.91
C LYS A 141 -0.55 -17.74 2.59
N VAL A 142 0.34 -17.12 1.81
CA VAL A 142 1.57 -16.52 2.37
C VAL A 142 1.23 -15.33 3.25
N ALA A 143 0.28 -14.50 2.85
CA ALA A 143 -0.18 -13.37 3.64
C ALA A 143 -0.78 -13.82 4.98
N ASP A 144 -1.66 -14.82 4.96
CA ASP A 144 -2.26 -15.41 6.16
C ASP A 144 -1.21 -15.95 7.12
N ASN A 145 -0.19 -16.67 6.60
CA ASN A 145 0.91 -17.20 7.41
C ASN A 145 1.75 -16.10 8.11
N LEU A 146 1.81 -14.89 7.52
CA LEU A 146 2.64 -13.79 8.04
C LEU A 146 1.86 -12.85 8.96
N GLN A 147 0.52 -12.84 8.89
CA GLN A 147 -0.29 -11.94 9.70
C GLN A 147 -0.42 -12.44 11.16
N GLY A 148 -0.14 -13.74 11.43
CA GLY A 148 -0.22 -14.31 12.79
C GLY A 148 -1.62 -14.16 13.41
N ASP A 149 -1.99 -15.07 14.28
CA ASP A 149 -3.18 -14.95 15.13
C ASP A 149 -3.06 -13.77 16.11
#